data_dce1f239b8466ceb10c9107ebf7d6a99
#
_entry.id   dce1f239b8466ceb10c9107ebf7d6a99
#
_cell.length_a   1.000
_cell.length_b   1.000
_cell.length_c   1.000
_cell.angle_alpha   90.00
_cell.angle_beta   90.00
_cell.angle_gamma   90.00
#
_symmetry.space_group_name_H-M   'P 1'
#
loop_
_entity.id
_entity.type
_entity.pdbx_description
1 polymer ?
#
loop_
_entity_poly.entity_id
_entity_poly.type
_entity_poly.pdbx_seq_one_letter_code
_entity_poly.pdbx_strand_id
1 'polypeptide(L)'
;MIYISSPNCSADGFCHSQGAMYLSTAWHGARRGMDIATREAKIAEIFKQLTWLEANKVDGSYLCGEDLTLADLTWMPTCVFMEFLLPRVFAWADPFGDASPFPRLAAWYRGLLERPAFAETRAEIWNYWVDMEQKGQFEPIIAEINAAPERKWTYP
;
A
#
# COMPACT_ATOMS: atom_id res chain seq x y z
N MET A 1 2.11 -22.12 -18.13
CA MET A 1 3.28 -21.32 -18.52
C MET A 1 2.73 -19.95 -18.89
N ILE A 2 2.76 -19.01 -17.95
CA ILE A 2 2.18 -17.67 -18.17
C ILE A 2 3.29 -16.80 -18.73
N TYR A 3 3.15 -16.41 -19.99
CA TYR A 3 4.09 -15.54 -20.68
C TYR A 3 3.80 -14.10 -20.28
N ILE A 4 4.66 -13.50 -19.48
CA ILE A 4 4.60 -12.07 -19.17
C ILE A 4 5.45 -11.34 -20.21
N SER A 5 4.85 -10.98 -21.34
CA SER A 5 5.49 -10.13 -22.31
C SER A 5 4.62 -8.90 -22.57
N SER A 6 4.63 -7.97 -21.61
CA SER A 6 4.33 -6.57 -21.93
C SER A 6 5.63 -5.78 -21.82
N PRO A 7 6.04 -5.07 -22.87
CA PRO A 7 7.32 -4.32 -22.87
C PRO A 7 7.39 -3.25 -21.78
N ASN A 8 6.26 -2.81 -21.25
CA ASN A 8 6.19 -1.77 -20.22
C ASN A 8 6.21 -2.32 -18.78
N CYS A 9 5.94 -3.61 -18.56
CA CYS A 9 6.04 -4.24 -17.24
C CYS A 9 7.40 -4.94 -17.00
N SER A 10 8.17 -5.17 -18.07
CA SER A 10 9.45 -5.89 -17.97
C SER A 10 10.65 -5.01 -17.62
N ALA A 11 10.52 -3.69 -17.74
CA ALA A 11 11.65 -2.79 -17.52
C ALA A 11 11.99 -2.61 -16.04
N ASP A 12 11.04 -2.83 -15.15
CA ASP A 12 11.25 -2.51 -13.76
C ASP A 12 10.76 -3.63 -12.84
N GLY A 13 11.62 -4.60 -12.58
CA GLY A 13 11.55 -5.47 -11.40
C GLY A 13 11.43 -4.67 -10.08
N PHE A 14 11.42 -3.35 -10.20
CA PHE A 14 11.24 -2.36 -9.16
C PHE A 14 9.80 -2.32 -8.61
N CYS A 15 8.79 -2.63 -9.42
CA CYS A 15 7.39 -2.60 -9.01
C CYS A 15 7.02 -3.72 -8.02
N HIS A 16 7.73 -4.85 -8.03
CA HIS A 16 7.27 -6.07 -7.38
C HIS A 16 7.72 -6.25 -5.94
N SER A 17 8.87 -5.74 -5.54
CA SER A 17 9.44 -6.11 -4.23
C SER A 17 9.50 -4.96 -3.23
N GLN A 18 9.53 -3.73 -3.68
CA GLN A 18 9.81 -2.61 -2.78
C GLN A 18 8.59 -2.11 -2.00
N GLY A 19 7.41 -1.99 -2.60
CA GLY A 19 6.22 -1.51 -1.90
C GLY A 19 5.82 -2.41 -0.72
N ALA A 20 5.72 -3.72 -0.97
CA ALA A 20 5.40 -4.70 0.07
C ALA A 20 6.49 -4.76 1.16
N MET A 21 7.77 -4.62 0.76
CA MET A 21 8.90 -4.62 1.67
C MET A 21 8.94 -3.36 2.56
N TYR A 22 8.51 -2.20 2.05
CA TYR A 22 8.49 -0.96 2.83
C TYR A 22 7.39 -0.94 3.88
N LEU A 23 6.21 -1.45 3.60
CA LEU A 23 5.13 -1.55 4.59
C LEU A 23 5.41 -2.61 5.64
N SER A 24 5.88 -3.79 5.24
CA SER A 24 6.32 -4.81 6.18
C SER A 24 7.51 -4.33 7.00
N THR A 25 8.42 -3.56 6.42
CA THR A 25 9.57 -2.97 7.12
C THR A 25 9.15 -1.85 8.07
N ALA A 26 8.15 -1.03 7.71
CA ALA A 26 7.60 -0.03 8.62
C ALA A 26 6.92 -0.69 9.84
N TRP A 27 6.16 -1.75 9.61
CA TRP A 27 5.54 -2.55 10.68
C TRP A 27 6.56 -3.31 11.51
N HIS A 28 7.48 -4.03 10.88
CA HIS A 28 8.56 -4.73 11.59
C HIS A 28 9.53 -3.76 12.26
N GLY A 29 9.69 -2.57 11.71
CA GLY A 29 10.49 -1.50 12.29
C GLY A 29 9.93 -0.95 13.60
N ALA A 30 8.61 -0.90 13.77
CA ALA A 30 7.99 -0.55 15.05
C ALA A 30 8.35 -1.56 16.15
N ARG A 31 8.34 -2.85 15.81
CA ARG A 31 8.72 -3.93 16.73
C ARG A 31 10.23 -4.02 16.98
N ARG A 32 11.07 -3.57 16.03
CA ARG A 32 12.52 -3.72 16.05
C ARG A 32 13.29 -2.43 16.32
N GLY A 33 12.59 -1.35 16.72
CA GLY A 33 13.23 -0.08 17.02
C GLY A 33 13.70 0.67 15.78
N MET A 34 12.86 0.70 14.70
CA MET A 34 13.12 1.60 13.58
C MET A 34 13.18 3.03 14.10
N ASP A 35 14.24 3.75 13.76
CA ASP A 35 14.36 5.15 14.14
C ASP A 35 13.33 6.01 13.38
N ILE A 36 12.97 7.12 14.01
CA ILE A 36 11.90 8.01 13.54
C ILE A 36 12.18 8.65 12.17
N ALA A 37 13.45 8.96 11.88
CA ALA A 37 13.84 9.56 10.60
C ALA A 37 13.71 8.54 9.46
N THR A 38 14.08 7.30 9.71
CA THR A 38 13.89 6.20 8.77
C THR A 38 12.41 5.95 8.50
N ARG A 39 11.56 6.00 9.55
CA ARG A 39 10.10 5.86 9.39
C ARG A 39 9.51 6.97 8.52
N GLU A 40 9.87 8.22 8.79
CA GLU A 40 9.44 9.38 7.98
C GLU A 40 9.84 9.20 6.50
N ALA A 41 11.09 8.82 6.25
CA ALA A 41 11.58 8.59 4.89
C ALA A 41 10.81 7.45 4.18
N LYS A 42 10.43 6.38 4.91
CA LYS A 42 9.63 5.27 4.37
C LYS A 42 8.21 5.69 4.02
N ILE A 43 7.58 6.50 4.84
CA ILE A 43 6.24 7.04 4.57
C ILE A 43 6.27 7.97 3.34
N ALA A 44 7.28 8.82 3.24
CA ALA A 44 7.48 9.67 2.05
C ALA A 44 7.67 8.84 0.77
N GLU A 45 8.42 7.73 0.87
CA GLU A 45 8.66 6.84 -0.26
C GLU A 45 7.40 6.11 -0.72
N ILE A 46 6.51 5.71 0.20
CA ILE A 46 5.20 5.13 -0.15
C ILE A 46 4.40 6.13 -1.00
N PHE A 47 4.31 7.39 -0.57
CA PHE A 47 3.59 8.42 -1.33
C PHE A 47 4.18 8.62 -2.72
N LYS A 48 5.50 8.69 -2.83
CA LYS A 48 6.21 8.82 -4.10
C LYS A 48 5.94 7.63 -5.03
N GLN A 49 5.93 6.41 -4.51
CA GLN A 49 5.64 5.22 -5.30
C GLN A 49 4.19 5.17 -5.78
N LEU A 50 3.23 5.51 -4.91
CA LEU A 50 1.82 5.60 -5.32
C LEU A 50 1.63 6.67 -6.40
N THR A 51 2.28 7.83 -6.26
CA THR A 51 2.24 8.91 -7.27
C THR A 51 2.81 8.44 -8.60
N TRP A 52 3.93 7.71 -8.57
CA TRP A 52 4.54 7.15 -9.77
C TRP A 52 3.63 6.10 -10.43
N LEU A 53 3.06 5.18 -9.65
CA LEU A 53 2.13 4.17 -10.17
C LEU A 53 0.89 4.80 -10.78
N GLU A 54 0.29 5.78 -10.12
CA GLU A 54 -0.87 6.52 -10.63
C GLU A 54 -0.59 7.13 -12.01
N ALA A 55 0.59 7.75 -12.17
CA ALA A 55 1.00 8.38 -13.41
C ALA A 55 1.35 7.38 -14.52
N ASN A 56 1.85 6.20 -14.17
CA ASN A 56 2.40 5.22 -15.13
C ASN A 56 1.53 3.98 -15.31
N LYS A 57 0.42 3.84 -14.57
CA LYS A 57 -0.53 2.75 -14.79
C LYS A 57 -0.98 2.77 -16.26
N VAL A 58 -0.87 1.62 -16.92
CA VAL A 58 -1.38 1.47 -18.31
C VAL A 58 -2.90 1.57 -18.29
N ASP A 59 -3.49 2.09 -19.36
CA ASP A 59 -4.93 2.10 -19.52
C ASP A 59 -5.45 0.65 -19.60
N GLY A 60 -6.60 0.42 -18.99
CA GLY A 60 -7.18 -0.90 -18.88
C GLY A 60 -7.58 -1.27 -17.45
N SER A 61 -8.15 -2.45 -17.30
CA SER A 61 -8.72 -2.94 -16.06
C SER A 61 -7.69 -3.31 -14.99
N TYR A 62 -6.44 -3.60 -15.40
CA TYR A 62 -5.36 -4.05 -14.52
C TYR A 62 -4.15 -3.13 -14.59
N LEU A 63 -3.15 -3.34 -13.75
CA LEU A 63 -1.96 -2.48 -13.68
C LEU A 63 -1.20 -2.42 -15.00
N CYS A 64 -1.14 -3.54 -15.72
CA CYS A 64 -0.39 -3.69 -16.97
C CYS A 64 -1.29 -3.75 -18.23
N GLY A 65 -2.54 -3.31 -18.17
CA GLY A 65 -3.48 -3.29 -19.29
C GLY A 65 -4.75 -4.10 -19.03
N GLU A 66 -5.19 -4.90 -20.00
CA GLU A 66 -6.47 -5.63 -19.93
C GLU A 66 -6.35 -7.02 -19.29
N ASP A 67 -5.17 -7.56 -19.11
CA ASP A 67 -4.94 -8.87 -18.55
C ASP A 67 -4.48 -8.81 -17.10
N LEU A 68 -5.03 -9.71 -16.27
CA LEU A 68 -4.58 -9.93 -14.90
C LEU A 68 -3.15 -10.49 -14.89
N THR A 69 -2.26 -9.82 -14.20
CA THR A 69 -0.84 -10.16 -14.15
C THR A 69 -0.34 -10.42 -12.72
N LEU A 70 0.91 -10.86 -12.59
CA LEU A 70 1.56 -10.97 -11.28
C LEU A 70 1.70 -9.62 -10.57
N ALA A 71 1.73 -8.51 -11.32
CA ALA A 71 1.74 -7.18 -10.72
C ALA A 71 0.49 -6.98 -9.85
N ASP A 72 -0.69 -7.29 -10.38
CA ASP A 72 -1.96 -7.16 -9.68
C ASP A 72 -2.01 -8.05 -8.43
N LEU A 73 -1.56 -9.31 -8.57
CA LEU A 73 -1.53 -10.29 -7.48
C LEU A 73 -0.57 -9.88 -6.36
N THR A 74 0.53 -9.23 -6.69
CA THR A 74 1.54 -8.80 -5.71
C THR A 74 1.14 -7.49 -5.03
N TRP A 75 0.61 -6.53 -5.79
CA TRP A 75 0.26 -5.21 -5.27
C TRP A 75 -1.04 -5.20 -4.46
N MET A 76 -2.03 -6.02 -4.83
CA MET A 76 -3.32 -6.02 -4.14
C MET A 76 -3.21 -6.26 -2.63
N PRO A 77 -2.51 -7.29 -2.12
CA PRO A 77 -2.34 -7.46 -0.68
C PRO A 77 -1.65 -6.28 -0.01
N THR A 78 -0.66 -5.68 -0.69
CA THR A 78 0.04 -4.48 -0.22
C THR A 78 -0.91 -3.28 -0.12
N CYS A 79 -1.85 -3.14 -1.07
CA CYS A 79 -2.88 -2.10 -1.02
C CYS A 79 -3.82 -2.27 0.18
N VAL A 80 -4.17 -3.50 0.57
CA VAL A 80 -4.97 -3.75 1.79
C VAL A 80 -4.24 -3.24 3.03
N PHE A 81 -2.91 -3.43 3.12
CA PHE A 81 -2.12 -2.88 4.22
C PHE A 81 -2.13 -1.35 4.23
N MET A 82 -1.98 -0.72 3.07
CA MET A 82 -2.03 0.74 2.95
C MET A 82 -3.41 1.29 3.29
N GLU A 83 -4.47 0.70 2.77
CA GLU A 83 -5.86 1.05 3.06
C GLU A 83 -6.16 0.99 4.56
N PHE A 84 -5.61 0.01 5.26
CA PHE A 84 -5.81 -0.15 6.71
C PHE A 84 -4.92 0.78 7.53
N LEU A 85 -3.59 0.75 7.29
CA LEU A 85 -2.61 1.36 8.18
C LEU A 85 -2.44 2.87 7.98
N LEU A 86 -2.47 3.35 6.72
CA LEU A 86 -2.15 4.75 6.46
C LEU A 86 -3.17 5.70 7.10
N PRO A 87 -4.50 5.47 7.02
CA PRO A 87 -5.45 6.32 7.71
C PRO A 87 -5.38 6.20 9.23
N ARG A 88 -5.21 5.00 9.78
CA ARG A 88 -5.28 4.75 11.22
C ARG A 88 -4.03 5.17 11.99
N VAL A 89 -2.88 4.98 11.38
CA VAL A 89 -1.59 5.21 12.05
C VAL A 89 -0.99 6.55 11.67
N PHE A 90 -1.14 6.97 10.41
CA PHE A 90 -0.48 8.16 9.87
C PHE A 90 -1.44 9.29 9.47
N ALA A 91 -2.73 9.14 9.77
CA ALA A 91 -3.77 10.11 9.47
C ALA A 91 -3.85 10.53 7.99
N TRP A 92 -3.54 9.62 7.06
CA TRP A 92 -3.73 9.84 5.64
C TRP A 92 -5.23 9.79 5.29
N ALA A 93 -5.62 10.44 4.18
CA ALA A 93 -6.84 10.04 3.50
C ALA A 93 -6.70 8.59 3.02
N ASP A 94 -7.83 7.87 2.88
CA ASP A 94 -7.80 6.53 2.29
C ASP A 94 -7.24 6.60 0.86
N PRO A 95 -6.09 5.96 0.58
CA PRO A 95 -5.44 6.04 -0.73
C PRO A 95 -6.24 5.37 -1.85
N PHE A 96 -7.26 4.59 -1.53
CA PHE A 96 -8.12 3.87 -2.49
C PHE A 96 -9.61 4.22 -2.36
N GLY A 97 -9.95 5.17 -1.49
CA GLY A 97 -11.30 5.69 -1.31
C GLY A 97 -11.77 6.61 -2.45
N ASP A 98 -13.01 7.10 -2.34
CA ASP A 98 -13.62 7.94 -3.38
C ASP A 98 -12.93 9.31 -3.56
N ALA A 99 -12.38 9.85 -2.48
CA ALA A 99 -11.62 11.11 -2.50
C ALA A 99 -10.10 10.91 -2.62
N SER A 100 -9.67 9.76 -3.10
CA SER A 100 -8.25 9.42 -3.24
C SER A 100 -7.52 10.38 -4.19
N PRO A 101 -6.28 10.77 -3.85
CA PRO A 101 -5.40 11.47 -4.79
C PRO A 101 -4.90 10.57 -5.93
N PHE A 102 -5.25 9.27 -5.89
CA PHE A 102 -4.85 8.25 -6.85
C PHE A 102 -6.07 7.59 -7.52
N PRO A 103 -6.86 8.35 -8.32
CA PRO A 103 -8.15 7.87 -8.84
C PRO A 103 -8.04 6.63 -9.75
N ARG A 104 -6.96 6.49 -10.53
CA ARG A 104 -6.75 5.31 -11.40
C ARG A 104 -6.42 4.06 -10.59
N LEU A 105 -5.59 4.21 -9.56
CA LEU A 105 -5.27 3.12 -8.63
C LEU A 105 -6.48 2.74 -7.79
N ALA A 106 -7.26 3.71 -7.32
CA ALA A 106 -8.50 3.46 -6.58
C ALA A 106 -9.53 2.70 -7.43
N ALA A 107 -9.68 3.08 -8.70
CA ALA A 107 -10.57 2.37 -9.63
C ALA A 107 -10.09 0.94 -9.90
N TRP A 108 -8.78 0.75 -10.15
CA TRP A 108 -8.18 -0.56 -10.32
C TRP A 108 -8.38 -1.45 -9.08
N TYR A 109 -8.06 -0.93 -7.90
CA TYR A 109 -8.18 -1.69 -6.65
C TYR A 109 -9.62 -2.13 -6.39
N ARG A 110 -10.60 -1.24 -6.56
CA ARG A 110 -12.02 -1.57 -6.44
C ARG A 110 -12.47 -2.61 -7.46
N GLY A 111 -12.03 -2.49 -8.71
CA GLY A 111 -12.31 -3.47 -9.76
C GLY A 111 -11.76 -4.87 -9.43
N LEU A 112 -10.59 -4.96 -8.79
CA LEU A 112 -10.09 -6.24 -8.29
C LEU A 112 -11.01 -6.84 -7.22
N LEU A 113 -11.51 -6.02 -6.31
CA LEU A 113 -12.36 -6.47 -5.19
C LEU A 113 -13.76 -6.94 -5.63
N GLU A 114 -14.19 -6.69 -6.86
CA GLU A 114 -15.38 -7.28 -7.45
C GLU A 114 -15.23 -8.80 -7.69
N ARG A 115 -14.00 -9.30 -7.70
CA ARG A 115 -13.70 -10.72 -7.86
C ARG A 115 -13.65 -11.41 -6.49
N PRO A 116 -14.41 -12.49 -6.27
CA PRO A 116 -14.54 -13.14 -4.95
C PRO A 116 -13.19 -13.47 -4.30
N ALA A 117 -12.24 -14.03 -5.04
CA ALA A 117 -10.94 -14.41 -4.49
C ALA A 117 -10.15 -13.21 -3.91
N PHE A 118 -10.22 -12.05 -4.54
CA PHE A 118 -9.56 -10.84 -4.01
C PHE A 118 -10.33 -10.26 -2.82
N ALA A 119 -11.66 -10.28 -2.86
CA ALA A 119 -12.49 -9.83 -1.74
C ALA A 119 -12.26 -10.70 -0.48
N GLU A 120 -12.17 -12.02 -0.64
CA GLU A 120 -11.85 -12.96 0.44
C GLU A 120 -10.44 -12.69 1.00
N THR A 121 -9.42 -12.58 0.14
CA THR A 121 -8.06 -12.24 0.55
C THR A 121 -8.00 -10.91 1.31
N ARG A 122 -8.72 -9.88 0.82
CA ARG A 122 -8.81 -8.61 1.53
C ARG A 122 -9.43 -8.77 2.91
N ALA A 123 -10.52 -9.52 3.01
CA ALA A 123 -11.20 -9.74 4.29
C ALA A 123 -10.28 -10.46 5.31
N GLU A 124 -9.53 -11.46 4.89
CA GLU A 124 -8.57 -12.16 5.76
C GLU A 124 -7.47 -11.23 6.25
N ILE A 125 -6.85 -10.45 5.37
CA ILE A 125 -5.79 -9.49 5.72
C ILE A 125 -6.35 -8.40 6.64
N TRP A 126 -7.54 -7.88 6.32
CA TRP A 126 -8.19 -6.86 7.12
C TRP A 126 -8.48 -7.32 8.54
N ASN A 127 -9.05 -8.52 8.70
CA ASN A 127 -9.35 -9.10 9.99
C ASN A 127 -8.09 -9.32 10.84
N TYR A 128 -7.00 -9.74 10.22
CA TYR A 128 -5.70 -9.82 10.89
C TYR A 128 -5.26 -8.47 11.46
N TRP A 129 -5.39 -7.39 10.69
CA TRP A 129 -5.00 -6.05 11.14
C TRP A 129 -5.94 -5.48 12.21
N VAL A 130 -7.24 -5.78 12.13
CA VAL A 130 -8.19 -5.44 13.20
C VAL A 130 -7.79 -6.11 14.52
N ASP A 131 -7.42 -7.39 14.50
CA ASP A 131 -6.92 -8.10 15.68
C ASP A 131 -5.62 -7.47 16.23
N MET A 132 -4.70 -7.05 15.34
CA MET A 132 -3.47 -6.34 15.76
C MET A 132 -3.78 -4.98 16.38
N GLU A 133 -4.72 -4.23 15.84
CA GLU A 133 -5.16 -2.95 16.38
C GLU A 133 -5.76 -3.12 17.78
N GLN A 134 -6.67 -4.10 17.95
CA GLN A 134 -7.28 -4.41 19.23
C GLN A 134 -6.26 -4.83 20.31
N LYS A 135 -5.14 -5.41 19.89
CA LYS A 135 -4.01 -5.76 20.78
C LYS A 135 -3.08 -4.57 21.07
N GLY A 136 -3.41 -3.36 20.63
CA GLY A 136 -2.63 -2.15 20.87
C GLY A 136 -1.28 -2.13 20.14
N GLN A 137 -1.12 -2.92 19.04
CA GLN A 137 0.17 -3.04 18.37
C GLN A 137 0.58 -1.76 17.63
N PHE A 138 -0.35 -0.85 17.36
CA PHE A 138 -0.06 0.43 16.70
C PHE A 138 0.20 1.58 17.67
N GLU A 139 -0.18 1.44 18.93
CA GLU A 139 -0.06 2.49 19.95
C GLU A 139 1.37 3.05 20.09
N PRO A 140 2.45 2.23 20.09
CA PRO A 140 3.81 2.76 20.16
C PRO A 140 4.18 3.65 18.97
N ILE A 141 3.71 3.31 17.76
CA ILE A 141 3.96 4.10 16.55
C ILE A 141 3.18 5.40 16.60
N ILE A 142 1.91 5.33 16.99
CA ILE A 142 1.05 6.51 17.14
C ILE A 142 1.62 7.47 18.19
N ALA A 143 2.10 6.94 19.31
CA ALA A 143 2.76 7.74 20.35
C ALA A 143 4.04 8.41 19.82
N GLU A 144 4.86 7.69 19.05
CA GLU A 144 6.07 8.22 18.40
C GLU A 144 5.74 9.36 17.42
N ILE A 145 4.70 9.18 16.58
CA ILE A 145 4.24 10.18 15.62
C ILE A 145 3.75 11.43 16.34
N ASN A 146 2.95 11.27 17.39
CA ASN A 146 2.41 12.37 18.19
C ASN A 146 3.51 13.13 18.95
N ALA A 147 4.60 12.47 19.29
CA ALA A 147 5.75 13.08 19.95
C ALA A 147 6.66 13.88 18.99
N ALA A 148 6.46 13.75 17.69
CA ALA A 148 7.26 14.42 16.66
C ALA A 148 6.37 15.12 15.60
N PRO A 149 5.55 16.10 16.01
CA PRO A 149 4.60 16.79 15.13
C PRO A 149 5.28 17.69 14.10
N GLU A 150 6.56 18.01 14.27
CA GLU A 150 7.38 18.79 13.32
C GLU A 150 7.73 17.98 12.06
N ARG A 151 7.57 16.64 12.07
CA ARG A 151 7.85 15.75 10.95
C ARG A 151 6.65 15.59 10.04
N LYS A 152 6.92 15.22 8.80
CA LYS A 152 5.85 15.02 7.81
C LYS A 152 5.38 13.57 7.80
N TRP A 153 4.27 13.31 8.47
CA TRP A 153 3.65 11.99 8.54
C TRP A 153 2.49 11.79 7.56
N THR A 154 1.76 12.86 7.27
CA THR A 154 0.55 12.81 6.46
C THR A 154 0.80 13.31 5.05
N TYR A 155 0.22 12.61 4.09
CA TYR A 155 0.20 12.94 2.68
C TYR A 155 -1.24 12.97 2.18
N PRO A 156 -1.52 13.75 1.11
CA PRO A 156 -2.87 13.88 0.55
C PRO A 156 -3.51 12.55 0.20
#